data_2bcbc53d3c472090a30562352949a390
#
_entry.id   2bcbc53d3c472090a30562352949a390
#
_cell.length_a   1.000
_cell.length_b   1.000
_cell.length_c   1.000
_cell.angle_alpha   90.00
_cell.angle_beta   90.00
_cell.angle_gamma   90.00
#
_symmetry.space_group_name_H-M   'P 1'
#
loop_
_entity.id
_entity.type
_entity.pdbx_description
1 polymer ?
#
loop_
_entity_poly.entity_id
_entity_poly.type
_entity_poly.pdbx_seq_one_letter_code
_entity_poly.pdbx_strand_id
1 'polypeptide(L)'
;MTAIDKLIQTADNEVGYLEKSSNSQLDDKTANAGMNNYTKYWRDIKNEYQGQPWCAVFVTWCFTKVFGVDKAHQLLKHYPYVYCPTMSGLFKLYANPKRGDIVIFNHNGVFTHTGIVTGVDGDYFTTVEGNTSAGSVVVANGGGVCRKGYYISNLAGTKFCRPDYETAESEEEIMSKEYTELKAEIAKLQADVNKLNSKMIYNYVDDNMPEWAKPTVQKMWIRDS
;
A
#
# COMPACT_ATOMS: atom_id res chain seq x y z
N MET A 1 -8.08 -7.34 -0.90
CA MET A 1 -7.03 -6.40 -1.38
C MET A 1 -7.11 -5.17 -0.49
N THR A 2 -6.03 -4.81 0.19
CA THR A 2 -6.03 -3.66 1.11
C THR A 2 -6.17 -2.32 0.37
N ALA A 3 -6.50 -1.23 1.10
CA ALA A 3 -6.53 0.12 0.54
C ALA A 3 -5.19 0.52 -0.11
N ILE A 4 -4.08 0.15 0.53
CA ILE A 4 -2.72 0.37 0.00
C ILE A 4 -2.48 -0.45 -1.28
N ASP A 5 -2.94 -1.71 -1.35
CA ASP A 5 -2.80 -2.52 -2.55
C ASP A 5 -3.55 -1.93 -3.75
N LYS A 6 -4.78 -1.45 -3.53
CA LYS A 6 -5.58 -0.79 -4.56
C LYS A 6 -4.90 0.48 -5.09
N LEU A 7 -4.32 1.29 -4.17
CA LEU A 7 -3.60 2.51 -4.54
C LEU A 7 -2.37 2.20 -5.39
N ILE A 8 -1.55 1.26 -4.94
CA ILE A 8 -0.34 0.87 -5.66
C ILE A 8 -0.69 0.27 -7.02
N GLN A 9 -1.69 -0.61 -7.09
CA GLN A 9 -2.13 -1.18 -8.36
C GLN A 9 -2.63 -0.10 -9.33
N THR A 10 -3.36 0.90 -8.83
CA THR A 10 -3.83 2.03 -9.65
C THR A 10 -2.65 2.83 -10.21
N ALA A 11 -1.65 3.14 -9.37
CA ALA A 11 -0.45 3.84 -9.82
C ALA A 11 0.37 2.99 -10.81
N ASP A 12 0.55 1.70 -10.54
CA ASP A 12 1.26 0.76 -11.40
C ASP A 12 0.62 0.60 -12.78
N ASN A 13 -0.71 0.61 -12.84
CA ASN A 13 -1.44 0.55 -14.09
C ASN A 13 -1.16 1.77 -14.98
N GLU A 14 -0.68 2.86 -14.45
CA GLU A 14 -0.33 4.07 -15.19
C GLU A 14 1.12 4.06 -15.72
N VAL A 15 1.96 3.16 -15.27
CA VAL A 15 3.36 3.06 -15.72
C VAL A 15 3.41 2.94 -17.25
N GLY A 16 4.29 3.76 -17.86
CA GLY A 16 4.43 3.91 -19.30
C GLY A 16 3.52 4.97 -19.92
N TYR A 17 2.68 5.67 -19.12
CA TYR A 17 1.99 6.85 -19.60
C TYR A 17 3.00 7.97 -19.91
N LEU A 18 2.86 8.58 -21.08
CA LEU A 18 3.67 9.73 -21.52
C LEU A 18 2.79 10.98 -21.55
N GLU A 19 3.32 12.11 -21.07
CA GLU A 19 2.65 13.40 -21.23
C GLU A 19 2.48 13.76 -22.69
N LYS A 20 1.52 14.65 -22.97
CA LYS A 20 1.13 14.96 -24.32
C LYS A 20 1.64 16.32 -24.79
N SER A 21 1.83 16.44 -26.09
CA SER A 21 2.19 17.70 -26.73
C SER A 21 1.04 18.72 -26.74
N SER A 22 -0.20 18.26 -26.57
CA SER A 22 -1.41 19.09 -26.57
C SER A 22 -2.55 18.42 -25.79
N ASN A 23 -3.64 19.12 -25.58
CA ASN A 23 -4.85 18.61 -24.92
C ASN A 23 -5.66 17.62 -25.79
N SER A 24 -4.95 16.65 -26.40
CA SER A 24 -5.51 15.65 -27.29
C SER A 24 -5.00 14.27 -26.94
N GLN A 25 -5.83 13.24 -27.12
CA GLN A 25 -5.51 11.82 -26.88
C GLN A 25 -4.99 11.54 -25.45
N LEU A 26 -5.54 12.24 -24.47
CA LEU A 26 -5.08 12.19 -23.07
C LEU A 26 -5.23 10.81 -22.43
N ASP A 27 -6.17 9.99 -22.89
CA ASP A 27 -6.42 8.65 -22.32
C ASP A 27 -5.52 7.56 -22.91
N ASP A 28 -4.94 7.78 -24.08
CA ASP A 28 -3.94 6.86 -24.64
C ASP A 28 -2.60 7.03 -23.92
N LYS A 29 -1.93 5.94 -23.58
CA LYS A 29 -0.67 6.02 -22.83
C LYS A 29 0.48 6.67 -23.62
N THR A 30 0.56 6.46 -24.90
CA THR A 30 1.73 6.80 -25.72
C THR A 30 1.44 7.73 -26.89
N ALA A 31 0.19 7.79 -27.35
CA ALA A 31 -0.18 8.68 -28.46
C ALA A 31 0.02 10.15 -28.09
N ASN A 32 0.29 10.99 -29.12
CA ASN A 32 0.50 12.43 -28.95
C ASN A 32 1.57 12.79 -27.88
N ALA A 33 2.57 11.93 -27.69
CA ALA A 33 3.62 12.16 -26.69
C ALA A 33 4.39 13.46 -27.00
N GLY A 34 4.73 14.20 -25.96
CA GLY A 34 5.44 15.47 -26.05
C GLY A 34 5.98 15.88 -24.69
N MET A 35 6.42 17.14 -24.57
CA MET A 35 7.01 17.69 -23.35
C MET A 35 6.27 18.96 -22.87
N ASN A 36 4.94 18.98 -23.06
CA ASN A 36 4.14 20.17 -22.77
C ASN A 36 3.22 19.99 -21.55
N ASN A 37 3.47 18.94 -20.74
CA ASN A 37 2.75 18.67 -19.48
C ASN A 37 1.22 18.53 -19.63
N TYR A 38 0.69 18.23 -20.84
CA TYR A 38 -0.71 17.90 -20.98
C TYR A 38 -0.96 16.46 -20.55
N THR A 39 -1.87 16.26 -19.60
CA THR A 39 -2.15 14.93 -19.04
C THR A 39 -3.63 14.74 -18.74
N LYS A 40 -4.08 13.47 -18.73
CA LYS A 40 -5.40 13.13 -18.19
C LYS A 40 -5.52 13.45 -16.69
N TYR A 41 -4.41 13.44 -15.94
CA TYR A 41 -4.40 13.72 -14.51
C TYR A 41 -4.83 15.17 -14.24
N TRP A 42 -4.30 16.14 -14.98
CA TRP A 42 -4.76 17.53 -14.92
C TRP A 42 -6.20 17.68 -15.41
N ARG A 43 -6.57 17.04 -16.53
CA ARG A 43 -7.94 17.09 -17.05
C ARG A 43 -8.96 16.63 -16.00
N ASP A 44 -8.68 15.52 -15.30
CA ASP A 44 -9.63 14.89 -14.39
C ASP A 44 -9.70 15.61 -13.04
N ILE A 45 -8.63 16.25 -12.60
CA ILE A 45 -8.54 16.87 -11.26
C ILE A 45 -8.67 18.39 -11.30
N LYS A 46 -7.95 19.06 -12.19
CA LYS A 46 -7.93 20.52 -12.30
C LYS A 46 -7.49 20.98 -13.69
N ASN A 47 -8.41 20.91 -14.63
CA ASN A 47 -8.13 21.10 -16.05
C ASN A 47 -7.49 22.45 -16.41
N GLU A 48 -7.76 23.51 -15.64
CA GLU A 48 -7.16 24.82 -15.83
C GLU A 48 -5.64 24.87 -15.59
N TYR A 49 -5.05 23.80 -15.02
CA TYR A 49 -3.62 23.67 -14.78
C TYR A 49 -2.90 22.81 -15.82
N GLN A 50 -3.56 22.45 -16.92
CA GLN A 50 -2.87 21.79 -18.05
C GLN A 50 -1.61 22.57 -18.45
N GLY A 51 -0.55 21.84 -18.75
CA GLY A 51 0.75 22.42 -19.07
C GLY A 51 1.64 22.71 -17.88
N GLN A 52 1.20 22.48 -16.65
CA GLN A 52 2.03 22.62 -15.44
C GLN A 52 2.67 21.27 -15.05
N PRO A 53 3.78 21.29 -14.26
CA PRO A 53 4.35 20.05 -13.69
C PRO A 53 3.30 19.24 -12.96
N TRP A 54 3.27 17.92 -13.17
CA TRP A 54 2.13 17.07 -12.79
C TRP A 54 2.43 15.91 -11.83
N CYS A 55 3.60 15.90 -11.17
CA CYS A 55 3.92 14.86 -10.20
C CYS A 55 2.93 14.80 -9.02
N ALA A 56 2.57 15.95 -8.45
CA ALA A 56 1.66 16.02 -7.31
C ALA A 56 0.20 15.72 -7.71
N VAL A 57 -0.26 16.21 -8.87
CA VAL A 57 -1.62 15.88 -9.33
C VAL A 57 -1.75 14.41 -9.73
N PHE A 58 -0.69 13.76 -10.17
CA PHE A 58 -0.68 12.30 -10.40
C PHE A 58 -1.01 11.54 -9.10
N VAL A 59 -0.37 11.92 -7.99
CA VAL A 59 -0.69 11.35 -6.66
C VAL A 59 -2.15 11.60 -6.33
N THR A 60 -2.63 12.84 -6.46
CA THR A 60 -4.04 13.17 -6.22
C THR A 60 -5.00 12.31 -7.07
N TRP A 61 -4.68 12.15 -8.35
CA TRP A 61 -5.49 11.34 -9.26
C TRP A 61 -5.57 9.89 -8.82
N CYS A 62 -4.45 9.27 -8.44
CA CYS A 62 -4.42 7.90 -7.92
C CYS A 62 -5.31 7.75 -6.68
N PHE A 63 -5.18 8.66 -5.71
CA PHE A 63 -6.03 8.66 -4.52
C PHE A 63 -7.51 8.85 -4.87
N THR A 64 -7.82 9.75 -5.77
CA THR A 64 -9.21 10.01 -6.20
C THR A 64 -9.85 8.81 -6.89
N LYS A 65 -9.07 8.10 -7.75
CA LYS A 65 -9.58 6.90 -8.45
C LYS A 65 -9.88 5.75 -7.50
N VAL A 66 -9.12 5.61 -6.42
CA VAL A 66 -9.29 4.52 -5.46
C VAL A 66 -10.35 4.84 -4.40
N PHE A 67 -10.34 6.05 -3.86
CA PHE A 67 -11.09 6.40 -2.65
C PHE A 67 -12.26 7.36 -2.91
N GLY A 68 -12.34 7.97 -4.09
CA GLY A 68 -13.25 9.09 -4.34
C GLY A 68 -12.71 10.40 -3.74
N VAL A 69 -13.35 11.53 -4.07
CA VAL A 69 -12.88 12.88 -3.72
C VAL A 69 -12.81 13.10 -2.20
N ASP A 70 -13.87 12.75 -1.48
CA ASP A 70 -13.98 13.05 -0.04
C ASP A 70 -12.93 12.29 0.78
N LYS A 71 -12.76 10.99 0.54
CA LYS A 71 -11.75 10.19 1.21
C LYS A 71 -10.33 10.56 0.77
N ALA A 72 -10.13 10.88 -0.52
CA ALA A 72 -8.84 11.39 -1.00
C ALA A 72 -8.46 12.70 -0.29
N HIS A 73 -9.42 13.61 -0.05
CA HIS A 73 -9.19 14.82 0.72
C HIS A 73 -8.78 14.51 2.17
N GLN A 74 -9.46 13.58 2.84
CA GLN A 74 -9.12 13.17 4.20
C GLN A 74 -7.70 12.58 4.27
N LEU A 75 -7.37 11.64 3.37
CA LEU A 75 -6.08 10.96 3.32
C LEU A 75 -4.92 11.90 2.98
N LEU A 76 -5.12 12.82 2.03
CA LEU A 76 -4.12 13.78 1.60
C LEU A 76 -4.07 15.03 2.52
N LYS A 77 -5.08 15.21 3.40
CA LYS A 77 -5.26 16.40 4.27
C LYS A 77 -5.39 17.71 3.51
N HIS A 78 -5.39 17.66 2.19
CA HIS A 78 -5.55 18.78 1.27
C HIS A 78 -6.00 18.27 -0.10
N TYR A 79 -6.94 18.97 -0.74
CA TYR A 79 -7.46 18.55 -2.03
C TYR A 79 -7.74 19.75 -2.95
N PRO A 80 -7.29 19.71 -4.21
CA PRO A 80 -6.34 18.74 -4.73
C PRO A 80 -4.89 19.03 -4.28
N TYR A 81 -4.11 17.98 -4.03
CA TYR A 81 -2.66 18.11 -3.85
C TYR A 81 -2.00 18.32 -5.21
N VAL A 82 -1.47 19.50 -5.44
CA VAL A 82 -0.91 19.94 -6.73
C VAL A 82 0.47 20.59 -6.62
N TYR A 83 0.97 20.79 -5.40
CA TYR A 83 2.23 21.45 -5.13
C TYR A 83 3.03 20.68 -4.07
N CYS A 84 4.21 20.15 -4.43
CA CYS A 84 4.98 19.22 -3.59
C CYS A 84 5.25 19.71 -2.16
N PRO A 85 5.62 20.96 -1.90
CA PRO A 85 5.87 21.45 -0.54
C PRO A 85 4.64 21.41 0.40
N THR A 86 3.42 21.41 -0.13
CA THR A 86 2.19 21.44 0.68
C THR A 86 2.18 20.31 1.73
N MET A 87 2.64 19.11 1.38
CA MET A 87 2.62 17.95 2.28
C MET A 87 3.49 18.15 3.52
N SER A 88 4.58 18.90 3.42
CA SER A 88 5.50 19.11 4.56
C SER A 88 4.88 19.88 5.72
N GLY A 89 3.87 20.70 5.46
CA GLY A 89 3.13 21.42 6.50
C GLY A 89 1.91 20.67 7.06
N LEU A 90 1.46 19.61 6.38
CA LEU A 90 0.23 18.89 6.73
C LEU A 90 0.48 17.57 7.44
N PHE A 91 1.62 16.95 7.18
CA PHE A 91 1.96 15.62 7.69
C PHE A 91 3.09 15.66 8.72
N LYS A 92 3.03 14.70 9.65
CA LYS A 92 4.24 14.29 10.35
C LYS A 92 5.20 13.67 9.32
N LEU A 93 6.43 14.17 9.28
CA LEU A 93 7.45 13.74 8.34
C LEU A 93 8.28 12.60 8.92
N TYR A 94 8.37 11.50 8.19
CA TYR A 94 9.17 10.34 8.58
C TYR A 94 10.47 10.30 7.76
N ALA A 95 11.54 9.82 8.39
CA ALA A 95 12.82 9.58 7.71
C ALA A 95 12.84 8.26 6.93
N ASN A 96 12.07 7.27 7.42
CA ASN A 96 12.00 5.93 6.83
C ASN A 96 10.65 5.71 6.16
N PRO A 97 10.65 5.16 4.92
CA PRO A 97 9.43 4.87 4.17
C PRO A 97 8.65 3.70 4.77
N LYS A 98 7.36 3.70 4.49
CA LYS A 98 6.51 2.51 4.51
C LYS A 98 5.77 2.43 3.17
N ARG A 99 5.39 1.21 2.82
CA ARG A 99 4.55 0.96 1.64
C ARG A 99 3.25 1.75 1.76
N GLY A 100 2.89 2.48 0.71
CA GLY A 100 1.75 3.39 0.68
C GLY A 100 2.06 4.82 1.13
N ASP A 101 3.25 5.13 1.67
CA ASP A 101 3.62 6.50 1.98
C ASP A 101 3.71 7.35 0.69
N ILE A 102 3.47 8.64 0.83
CA ILE A 102 3.79 9.64 -0.19
C ILE A 102 5.21 10.14 0.09
N VAL A 103 6.13 9.90 -0.82
CA VAL A 103 7.48 10.46 -0.74
C VAL A 103 7.49 11.89 -1.25
N ILE A 104 8.18 12.78 -0.54
CA ILE A 104 8.51 14.14 -0.98
C ILE A 104 10.02 14.27 -1.05
N PHE A 105 10.54 14.39 -2.27
CA PHE A 105 11.96 14.44 -2.54
C PHE A 105 12.50 15.85 -2.32
N ASN A 106 13.55 15.93 -1.50
CA ASN A 106 14.23 17.18 -1.23
C ASN A 106 15.34 17.44 -2.28
N HIS A 107 15.37 18.65 -2.81
CA HIS A 107 16.47 19.14 -3.61
C HIS A 107 16.86 20.54 -3.10
N ASN A 108 18.07 20.66 -2.58
CA ASN A 108 18.62 21.91 -2.04
C ASN A 108 17.72 22.61 -1.00
N GLY A 109 17.11 21.83 -0.09
CA GLY A 109 16.24 22.36 0.96
C GLY A 109 14.79 22.57 0.59
N VAL A 110 14.41 22.30 -0.67
CA VAL A 110 13.04 22.45 -1.17
C VAL A 110 12.48 21.09 -1.62
N PHE A 111 11.23 20.81 -1.34
CA PHE A 111 10.54 19.62 -1.87
C PHE A 111 10.07 19.91 -3.29
N THR A 112 10.71 19.27 -4.28
CA THR A 112 10.49 19.57 -5.71
C THR A 112 9.77 18.46 -6.47
N HIS A 113 9.69 17.25 -5.88
CA HIS A 113 9.11 16.09 -6.55
C HIS A 113 8.42 15.17 -5.54
N THR A 114 7.52 14.31 -6.03
CA THR A 114 6.73 13.39 -5.19
C THR A 114 6.34 12.13 -5.96
N GLY A 115 6.02 11.08 -5.20
CA GLY A 115 5.54 9.81 -5.72
C GLY A 115 4.89 8.96 -4.63
N ILE A 116 4.45 7.76 -5.00
CA ILE A 116 3.84 6.77 -4.09
C ILE A 116 4.85 5.65 -3.85
N VAL A 117 5.13 5.35 -2.57
CA VAL A 117 6.02 4.25 -2.17
C VAL A 117 5.30 2.92 -2.40
N THR A 118 5.89 2.05 -3.22
CA THR A 118 5.30 0.76 -3.60
C THR A 118 5.90 -0.44 -2.87
N GLY A 119 7.12 -0.32 -2.39
CA GLY A 119 7.83 -1.37 -1.65
C GLY A 119 8.98 -0.82 -0.85
N VAL A 120 9.40 -1.56 0.20
CA VAL A 120 10.52 -1.21 1.07
C VAL A 120 11.26 -2.50 1.42
N ASP A 121 12.58 -2.47 1.27
CA ASP A 121 13.49 -3.56 1.64
C ASP A 121 14.77 -2.97 2.25
N GLY A 122 14.81 -2.92 3.59
CA GLY A 122 15.89 -2.28 4.33
C GLY A 122 16.08 -0.80 3.98
N ASP A 123 17.26 -0.44 3.46
CA ASP A 123 17.59 0.92 2.99
C ASP A 123 17.08 1.22 1.57
N TYR A 124 16.55 0.22 0.87
CA TYR A 124 16.05 0.37 -0.49
C TYR A 124 14.53 0.48 -0.50
N PHE A 125 13.99 1.39 -1.31
CA PHE A 125 12.55 1.50 -1.53
C PHE A 125 12.24 1.76 -3.02
N THR A 126 11.04 1.38 -3.41
CA THR A 126 10.51 1.58 -4.76
C THR A 126 9.34 2.52 -4.76
N THR A 127 9.15 3.22 -5.87
CA THR A 127 8.06 4.18 -6.08
C THR A 127 7.40 4.00 -7.44
N VAL A 128 6.18 4.57 -7.57
CA VAL A 128 5.62 5.00 -8.85
C VAL A 128 5.47 6.51 -8.82
N GLU A 129 5.98 7.18 -9.83
CA GLU A 129 6.07 8.64 -9.92
C GLU A 129 5.55 9.12 -11.26
N GLY A 130 4.77 10.21 -11.22
CA GLY A 130 4.38 10.97 -12.41
C GLY A 130 5.36 12.11 -12.71
N ASN A 131 5.35 12.63 -13.90
CA ASN A 131 6.22 13.72 -14.35
C ASN A 131 7.72 13.42 -14.18
N THR A 132 8.12 12.19 -14.46
CA THR A 132 9.50 11.72 -14.28
C THR A 132 9.98 10.95 -15.52
N SER A 133 11.22 10.48 -15.48
CA SER A 133 11.80 9.61 -16.49
C SER A 133 12.41 8.37 -15.84
N ALA A 134 12.64 7.33 -16.62
CA ALA A 134 13.27 6.10 -16.15
C ALA A 134 14.67 6.34 -15.57
N GLY A 135 15.09 5.42 -14.68
CA GLY A 135 16.38 5.48 -14.00
C GLY A 135 16.25 5.73 -12.50
N SER A 136 17.39 5.73 -11.79
CA SER A 136 17.47 5.84 -10.32
C SER A 136 17.71 7.26 -9.79
N VAL A 137 17.69 8.28 -10.66
CA VAL A 137 17.87 9.68 -10.28
C VAL A 137 16.52 10.36 -10.16
N VAL A 138 16.33 11.19 -9.13
CA VAL A 138 15.12 12.01 -8.99
C VAL A 138 15.05 13.02 -10.13
N VAL A 139 13.95 13.00 -10.88
CA VAL A 139 13.71 13.91 -12.00
C VAL A 139 12.45 14.72 -11.70
N ALA A 140 12.59 16.00 -11.54
CA ALA A 140 11.50 16.89 -11.13
C ALA A 140 10.53 17.25 -12.28
N ASN A 141 10.97 17.13 -13.52
CA ASN A 141 10.17 17.39 -14.71
C ASN A 141 10.62 16.46 -15.84
N GLY A 142 9.98 15.31 -15.93
CA GLY A 142 10.19 14.29 -16.95
C GLY A 142 8.87 13.87 -17.56
N GLY A 143 8.90 13.26 -18.73
CA GLY A 143 7.75 13.09 -19.60
C GLY A 143 6.79 11.94 -19.26
N GLY A 144 6.93 11.22 -18.16
CA GLY A 144 6.16 9.99 -17.98
C GLY A 144 5.80 9.59 -16.57
N VAL A 145 5.08 8.45 -16.48
CA VAL A 145 4.88 7.69 -15.25
C VAL A 145 5.85 6.51 -15.24
N CYS A 146 6.71 6.45 -14.22
CA CYS A 146 7.74 5.42 -14.12
C CYS A 146 7.76 4.77 -12.75
N ARG A 147 8.11 3.46 -12.73
CA ARG A 147 8.63 2.82 -11.51
C ARG A 147 10.08 3.22 -11.31
N LYS A 148 10.41 3.55 -10.07
CA LYS A 148 11.76 3.94 -9.68
C LYS A 148 12.19 3.26 -8.40
N GLY A 149 13.48 3.28 -8.12
CA GLY A 149 14.02 2.70 -6.90
C GLY A 149 15.20 3.51 -6.39
N TYR A 150 15.31 3.61 -5.07
CA TYR A 150 16.27 4.48 -4.42
C TYR A 150 16.80 3.85 -3.13
N TYR A 151 18.02 4.22 -2.76
CA TYR A 151 18.54 4.03 -1.41
C TYR A 151 18.26 5.28 -0.57
N ILE A 152 17.69 5.11 0.63
CA ILE A 152 17.35 6.20 1.54
C ILE A 152 18.59 7.01 1.89
N SER A 153 19.72 6.32 2.13
CA SER A 153 21.01 6.92 2.42
C SER A 153 21.53 7.91 1.36
N ASN A 154 21.07 7.76 0.11
CA ASN A 154 21.45 8.64 -1.00
C ASN A 154 20.53 9.85 -1.17
N LEU A 155 19.46 9.98 -0.35
CA LEU A 155 18.41 10.98 -0.53
C LEU A 155 18.32 11.94 0.65
N ALA A 156 19.38 12.71 0.88
CA ALA A 156 19.44 13.66 2.00
C ALA A 156 18.23 14.60 2.02
N GLY A 157 17.57 14.71 3.17
CA GLY A 157 16.44 15.62 3.38
C GLY A 157 15.10 15.14 2.82
N THR A 158 15.06 14.06 2.04
CA THR A 158 13.81 13.43 1.57
C THR A 158 12.98 12.95 2.76
N LYS A 159 11.66 13.09 2.68
CA LYS A 159 10.72 12.73 3.75
C LYS A 159 9.55 11.92 3.19
N PHE A 160 8.88 11.23 4.12
CA PHE A 160 7.74 10.39 3.84
C PHE A 160 6.53 10.87 4.63
N CYS A 161 5.43 11.10 3.94
CA CYS A 161 4.14 11.45 4.48
C CYS A 161 3.28 10.18 4.54
N ARG A 162 2.67 9.89 5.69
CA ARG A 162 1.92 8.65 5.88
C ARG A 162 0.43 8.93 6.01
N PRO A 163 -0.37 8.65 4.97
CA PRO A 163 -1.81 8.72 5.05
C PRO A 163 -2.36 7.68 6.03
N ASP A 164 -3.45 8.04 6.70
CA ASP A 164 -4.17 7.13 7.60
C ASP A 164 -5.18 6.29 6.81
N TYR A 165 -4.72 5.17 6.26
CA TYR A 165 -5.55 4.30 5.42
C TYR A 165 -6.64 3.57 6.19
N GLU A 166 -6.52 3.42 7.52
CA GLU A 166 -7.55 2.76 8.35
C GLU A 166 -8.86 3.54 8.28
N THR A 167 -8.79 4.86 8.22
CA THR A 167 -9.97 5.72 8.08
C THR A 167 -10.64 5.64 6.71
N ALA A 168 -9.97 5.08 5.71
CA ALA A 168 -10.46 4.95 4.34
C ALA A 168 -11.08 3.59 4.04
N GLU A 169 -10.88 2.59 4.90
CA GLU A 169 -11.50 1.28 4.74
C GLU A 169 -13.02 1.39 4.98
N SER A 170 -13.83 0.74 4.13
CA SER A 170 -15.27 0.65 4.35
C SER A 170 -15.55 -0.33 5.49
N GLU A 171 -16.71 -0.19 6.19
CA GLU A 171 -17.14 -1.13 7.21
C GLU A 171 -17.16 -2.58 6.69
N GLU A 172 -17.53 -2.78 5.44
CA GLU A 172 -17.53 -4.08 4.77
C GLU A 172 -16.13 -4.66 4.59
N GLU A 173 -15.12 -3.82 4.27
CA GLU A 173 -13.72 -4.22 4.16
C GLU A 173 -13.13 -4.55 5.53
N ILE A 174 -13.46 -3.78 6.56
CA ILE A 174 -13.05 -4.03 7.95
C ILE A 174 -13.62 -5.36 8.43
N MET A 175 -14.94 -5.60 8.26
CA MET A 175 -15.60 -6.85 8.61
C MET A 175 -15.03 -8.06 7.86
N SER A 176 -14.71 -7.91 6.57
CA SER A 176 -14.09 -8.98 5.78
C SER A 176 -12.69 -9.34 6.26
N LYS A 177 -11.92 -8.36 6.71
CA LYS A 177 -10.58 -8.56 7.27
C LYS A 177 -10.66 -9.27 8.63
N GLU A 178 -11.50 -8.77 9.53
CA GLU A 178 -11.75 -9.37 10.85
C GLU A 178 -12.26 -10.82 10.72
N TYR A 179 -13.17 -11.08 9.80
CA TYR A 179 -13.66 -12.43 9.51
C TYR A 179 -12.54 -13.38 9.07
N THR A 180 -11.64 -12.90 8.23
CA THR A 180 -10.51 -13.69 7.72
C THR A 180 -9.50 -14.00 8.83
N GLU A 181 -9.21 -13.03 9.69
CA GLU A 181 -8.33 -13.20 10.85
C GLU A 181 -8.92 -14.18 11.88
N LEU A 182 -10.21 -14.01 12.20
CA LEU A 182 -10.93 -14.92 13.10
C LEU A 182 -10.95 -16.36 12.57
N LYS A 183 -11.16 -16.55 11.28
CA LYS A 183 -11.14 -17.88 10.65
C LYS A 183 -9.77 -18.54 10.74
N ALA A 184 -8.70 -17.77 10.60
CA ALA A 184 -7.33 -18.27 10.77
C ALA A 184 -7.04 -18.67 12.23
N GLU A 185 -7.52 -17.88 13.19
CA GLU A 185 -7.40 -18.20 14.62
C GLU A 185 -8.18 -19.45 15.01
N ILE A 186 -9.41 -19.60 14.53
CA ILE A 186 -10.23 -20.81 14.72
C ILE A 186 -9.49 -22.05 14.18
N ALA A 187 -8.91 -21.96 12.97
CA ALA A 187 -8.16 -23.08 12.39
C ALA A 187 -6.95 -23.47 13.25
N LYS A 188 -6.25 -22.49 13.81
CA LYS A 188 -5.13 -22.71 14.72
C LYS A 188 -5.59 -23.40 16.02
N LEU A 189 -6.66 -22.90 16.64
CA LEU A 189 -7.23 -23.49 17.86
C LEU A 189 -7.70 -24.92 17.63
N GLN A 190 -8.33 -25.21 16.49
CA GLN A 190 -8.73 -26.57 16.11
C GLN A 190 -7.52 -27.51 15.98
N ALA A 191 -6.41 -27.04 15.39
CA ALA A 191 -5.18 -27.81 15.31
C ALA A 191 -4.59 -28.10 16.70
N ASP A 192 -4.62 -27.14 17.61
CA ASP A 192 -4.14 -27.30 18.99
C ASP A 192 -5.02 -28.26 19.78
N VAL A 193 -6.34 -28.20 19.65
CA VAL A 193 -7.29 -29.16 20.24
C VAL A 193 -7.03 -30.58 19.74
N ASN A 194 -6.86 -30.74 18.41
CA ASN A 194 -6.53 -32.05 17.83
C ASN A 194 -5.19 -32.61 18.36
N LYS A 195 -4.20 -31.72 18.53
CA LYS A 195 -2.90 -32.11 19.12
C LYS A 195 -3.00 -32.50 20.58
N LEU A 196 -3.87 -31.83 21.36
CA LEU A 196 -4.15 -32.21 22.75
C LEU A 196 -4.89 -33.55 22.83
N ASN A 197 -5.90 -33.75 22.00
CA ASN A 197 -6.65 -35.02 21.93
C ASN A 197 -5.76 -36.18 21.46
N SER A 198 -4.76 -35.94 20.61
CA SER A 198 -3.82 -36.97 20.15
C SER A 198 -2.81 -37.41 21.22
N LYS A 199 -2.73 -36.72 22.38
CA LYS A 199 -1.85 -37.10 23.49
C LYS A 199 -2.37 -38.27 24.33
N MET A 200 -3.42 -38.96 23.89
CA MET A 200 -3.94 -40.15 24.54
C MET A 200 -4.19 -39.97 26.06
N ILE A 201 -4.94 -38.90 26.41
CA ILE A 201 -5.39 -38.71 27.81
C ILE A 201 -6.68 -39.47 27.98
N TYR A 202 -6.65 -40.57 28.70
CA TYR A 202 -7.82 -41.39 28.98
C TYR A 202 -8.16 -41.26 30.46
N ASN A 203 -9.36 -40.80 30.77
CA ASN A 203 -9.88 -40.71 32.15
C ASN A 203 -10.53 -42.03 32.63
N TYR A 204 -10.84 -42.92 31.71
CA TYR A 204 -11.43 -44.24 31.95
C TYR A 204 -11.17 -45.15 30.73
N VAL A 205 -11.40 -46.44 30.88
CA VAL A 205 -11.26 -47.42 29.77
C VAL A 205 -12.45 -47.27 28.83
N ASP A 206 -12.21 -46.86 27.60
CA ASP A 206 -13.22 -46.72 26.56
C ASP A 206 -12.74 -47.29 25.21
N ASP A 207 -13.60 -47.21 24.17
CA ASP A 207 -13.32 -47.77 22.86
C ASP A 207 -12.20 -47.00 22.10
N ASN A 208 -11.89 -45.78 22.52
CA ASN A 208 -10.82 -44.95 21.92
C ASN A 208 -9.43 -45.28 22.49
N MET A 209 -9.38 -46.06 23.59
CA MET A 209 -8.13 -46.49 24.18
C MET A 209 -7.47 -47.58 23.32
N PRO A 210 -6.17 -47.50 23.05
CA PRO A 210 -5.47 -48.57 22.35
C PRO A 210 -5.59 -49.90 23.06
N GLU A 211 -5.84 -50.98 22.35
CA GLU A 211 -6.06 -52.33 22.89
C GLU A 211 -4.93 -52.81 23.82
N TRP A 212 -3.70 -52.43 23.57
CA TRP A 212 -2.55 -52.77 24.41
C TRP A 212 -2.59 -52.10 25.79
N ALA A 213 -3.26 -50.94 25.91
CA ALA A 213 -3.32 -50.18 27.16
C ALA A 213 -4.50 -50.57 28.03
N LYS A 214 -5.62 -51.02 27.45
CA LYS A 214 -6.87 -51.40 28.16
C LYS A 214 -6.65 -52.36 29.33
N PRO A 215 -5.89 -53.49 29.19
CA PRO A 215 -5.68 -54.42 30.29
C PRO A 215 -4.88 -53.83 31.47
N THR A 216 -3.98 -52.90 31.17
CA THR A 216 -3.14 -52.27 32.21
C THR A 216 -3.94 -51.27 33.02
N VAL A 217 -4.74 -50.44 32.39
CA VAL A 217 -5.55 -49.43 33.04
C VAL A 217 -6.69 -50.08 33.82
N GLN A 218 -7.34 -51.12 33.29
CA GLN A 218 -8.34 -51.91 34.02
C GLN A 218 -7.80 -52.51 35.30
N LYS A 219 -6.59 -53.05 35.31
CA LYS A 219 -5.93 -53.59 36.50
C LYS A 219 -5.63 -52.53 37.55
N MET A 220 -5.30 -51.31 37.16
CA MET A 220 -5.10 -50.22 38.11
C MET A 220 -6.39 -49.77 38.77
N TRP A 221 -7.51 -49.75 38.07
CA TRP A 221 -8.84 -49.39 38.60
C TRP A 221 -9.39 -50.40 39.63
N ILE A 222 -9.14 -51.68 39.43
CA ILE A 222 -9.60 -52.74 40.35
C ILE A 222 -8.82 -52.76 41.66
N ARG A 223 -7.63 -52.12 41.73
CA ARG A 223 -6.79 -52.06 42.94
C ARG A 223 -7.19 -50.97 43.92
N ASP A 224 -7.88 -49.93 43.45
CA ASP A 224 -8.26 -48.75 44.24
C ASP A 224 -9.77 -48.73 44.60
N SER A 225 -10.52 -49.81 44.32
CA SER A 225 -11.88 -50.04 44.71
C SER A 225 -11.98 -51.21 45.71
#